data_262c7ad15835e6d50009032eea844ce1
#
_entry.id   262c7ad15835e6d50009032eea844ce1
#
_cell.length_a   1.000
_cell.length_b   1.000
_cell.length_c   1.000
_cell.angle_alpha   90.00
_cell.angle_beta   90.00
_cell.angle_gamma   90.00
#
_symmetry.space_group_name_H-M   'P 1'
#
loop_
_entity.id
_entity.type
_entity.pdbx_description
1 polymer ?
#
loop_
_entity_poly.entity_id
_entity_poly.type
_entity_poly.pdbx_seq_one_letter_code
_entity_poly.pdbx_strand_id
1 'polypeptide(L)'
;METSQDSLFEQAMARYQAGAAAEEVLPDFARIVEAAPRQSAGWTCLAWLQLLCDQPEEALRSARFAVRLNGQDPQARINLSLALLETQSKGVRDHIQVVQQVMTLAPEVSGELKASIDDGLERKPGWKALEKVKAWLEL
;
A
#
# COMPACT_ATOMS: atom_id res chain seq x y z
N MET A 1 -9.77 -17.46 -19.99
CA MET A 1 -9.64 -18.15 -18.70
C MET A 1 -8.67 -17.37 -17.81
N GLU A 2 -9.05 -17.14 -16.59
CA GLU A 2 -8.18 -16.44 -15.64
C GLU A 2 -7.00 -17.30 -15.26
N THR A 3 -5.84 -16.63 -14.98
CA THR A 3 -4.70 -17.32 -14.44
C THR A 3 -4.91 -17.59 -12.95
N SER A 4 -4.17 -18.56 -12.41
CA SER A 4 -4.22 -18.87 -10.99
C SER A 4 -3.84 -17.65 -10.13
N GLN A 5 -2.88 -16.86 -10.59
CA GLN A 5 -2.41 -15.67 -9.89
C GLN A 5 -3.50 -14.61 -9.81
N ASP A 6 -4.20 -14.37 -10.93
CA ASP A 6 -5.28 -13.38 -10.98
C ASP A 6 -6.41 -13.79 -10.03
N SER A 7 -6.76 -15.08 -10.03
CA SER A 7 -7.80 -15.60 -9.15
C SER A 7 -7.40 -15.48 -7.68
N LEU A 8 -6.15 -15.78 -7.34
CA LEU A 8 -5.65 -15.64 -5.98
C LEU A 8 -5.68 -14.20 -5.52
N PHE A 9 -5.26 -13.27 -6.39
CA PHE A 9 -5.27 -11.84 -6.07
C PHE A 9 -6.69 -11.37 -5.78
N GLU A 10 -7.64 -11.69 -6.64
CA GLU A 10 -9.03 -11.28 -6.47
C GLU A 10 -9.63 -11.84 -5.20
N GLN A 11 -9.37 -13.11 -4.90
CA GLN A 11 -9.86 -13.76 -3.68
C GLN A 11 -9.27 -13.11 -2.44
N ALA A 12 -7.97 -12.85 -2.43
CA ALA A 12 -7.31 -12.22 -1.30
C ALA A 12 -7.83 -10.81 -1.06
N MET A 13 -8.00 -10.02 -2.13
CA MET A 13 -8.56 -8.68 -2.03
C MET A 13 -9.98 -8.70 -1.49
N ALA A 14 -10.80 -9.64 -1.97
CA ALA A 14 -12.18 -9.77 -1.50
C ALA A 14 -12.23 -10.10 -0.01
N ARG A 15 -11.36 -10.98 0.45
CA ARG A 15 -11.28 -11.31 1.89
C ARG A 15 -10.88 -10.11 2.72
N TYR A 16 -9.89 -9.36 2.24
CA TYR A 16 -9.44 -8.15 2.93
C TYR A 16 -10.58 -7.13 3.03
N GLN A 17 -11.25 -6.88 1.91
CA GLN A 17 -12.35 -5.92 1.84
C GLN A 17 -13.55 -6.36 2.70
N ALA A 18 -13.72 -7.65 2.88
CA ALA A 18 -14.78 -8.21 3.73
C ALA A 18 -14.41 -8.16 5.22
N GLY A 19 -13.23 -7.67 5.58
CA GLY A 19 -12.84 -7.46 6.96
C GLY A 19 -11.88 -8.49 7.55
N ALA A 20 -11.31 -9.38 6.73
CA ALA A 20 -10.32 -10.33 7.22
C ALA A 20 -9.12 -9.58 7.80
N ALA A 21 -8.53 -10.11 8.86
CA ALA A 21 -7.36 -9.52 9.49
C ALA A 21 -6.18 -9.50 8.53
N ALA A 22 -5.32 -8.48 8.63
CA ALA A 22 -4.15 -8.36 7.77
C ALA A 22 -3.26 -9.62 7.85
N GLU A 23 -3.09 -10.15 9.06
CA GLU A 23 -2.27 -11.36 9.30
C GLU A 23 -2.80 -12.58 8.54
N GLU A 24 -4.09 -12.65 8.31
CA GLU A 24 -4.72 -13.77 7.59
C GLU A 24 -4.47 -13.70 6.09
N VAL A 25 -4.43 -12.48 5.53
CA VAL A 25 -4.31 -12.28 4.09
C VAL A 25 -2.87 -12.11 3.64
N LEU A 26 -1.98 -11.72 4.55
CA LEU A 26 -0.59 -11.47 4.22
C LEU A 26 0.09 -12.67 3.54
N PRO A 27 -0.08 -13.91 4.00
CA PRO A 27 0.54 -15.06 3.33
C PRO A 27 0.07 -15.24 1.89
N ASP A 28 -1.17 -14.89 1.59
CA ASP A 28 -1.69 -14.97 0.23
C ASP A 28 -0.95 -14.02 -0.70
N PHE A 29 -0.73 -12.77 -0.25
CA PHE A 29 0.00 -11.80 -1.08
C PHE A 29 1.48 -12.12 -1.18
N ALA A 30 2.08 -12.74 -0.16
CA ALA A 30 3.45 -13.23 -0.26
C ALA A 30 3.57 -14.27 -1.40
N ARG A 31 2.59 -15.16 -1.52
CA ARG A 31 2.57 -16.15 -2.62
C ARG A 31 2.30 -15.49 -3.97
N ILE A 32 1.44 -14.48 -3.99
CA ILE A 32 1.10 -13.76 -5.22
C ILE A 32 2.34 -13.11 -5.82
N VAL A 33 3.16 -12.43 -5.01
CA VAL A 33 4.37 -11.77 -5.53
C VAL A 33 5.44 -12.78 -5.93
N GLU A 34 5.48 -13.95 -5.29
CA GLU A 34 6.37 -15.04 -5.71
C GLU A 34 6.00 -15.55 -7.09
N ALA A 35 4.71 -15.71 -7.34
CA ALA A 35 4.22 -16.24 -8.62
C ALA A 35 4.26 -15.18 -9.73
N ALA A 36 4.08 -13.89 -9.40
CA ALA A 36 4.03 -12.81 -10.39
C ALA A 36 4.86 -11.61 -9.91
N PRO A 37 6.20 -11.75 -9.86
CA PRO A 37 7.06 -10.72 -9.25
C PRO A 37 7.15 -9.41 -10.03
N ARG A 38 6.63 -9.37 -11.25
CA ARG A 38 6.64 -8.14 -12.06
C ARG A 38 5.33 -7.37 -12.05
N GLN A 39 4.35 -7.83 -11.29
CA GLN A 39 3.07 -7.14 -11.14
C GLN A 39 3.14 -6.24 -9.91
N SER A 40 3.09 -4.93 -10.12
CA SER A 40 3.24 -3.95 -9.04
C SER A 40 2.12 -4.05 -8.00
N ALA A 41 0.89 -4.37 -8.44
CA ALA A 41 -0.26 -4.41 -7.54
C ALA A 41 -0.06 -5.40 -6.38
N GLY A 42 0.54 -6.56 -6.65
CA GLY A 42 0.83 -7.54 -5.60
C GLY A 42 1.79 -6.99 -4.56
N TRP A 43 2.86 -6.35 -5.02
CA TRP A 43 3.85 -5.74 -4.12
C TRP A 43 3.25 -4.58 -3.32
N THR A 44 2.39 -3.78 -3.94
CA THR A 44 1.72 -2.67 -3.26
C THR A 44 0.85 -3.19 -2.12
N CYS A 45 0.04 -4.22 -2.38
CA CYS A 45 -0.81 -4.82 -1.35
C CYS A 45 0.02 -5.48 -0.26
N LEU A 46 1.07 -6.21 -0.64
CA LEU A 46 1.95 -6.86 0.34
C LEU A 46 2.58 -5.84 1.29
N ALA A 47 3.08 -4.73 0.74
CA ALA A 47 3.67 -3.66 1.56
C ALA A 47 2.67 -3.11 2.58
N TRP A 48 1.43 -2.86 2.14
CA TRP A 48 0.37 -2.37 3.02
C TRP A 48 0.10 -3.35 4.16
N LEU A 49 -0.03 -4.63 3.85
CA LEU A 49 -0.28 -5.66 4.86
C LEU A 49 0.90 -5.79 5.82
N GLN A 50 2.12 -5.71 5.31
CA GLN A 50 3.31 -5.75 6.16
C GLN A 50 3.35 -4.56 7.13
N LEU A 51 2.94 -3.38 6.67
CA LEU A 51 2.82 -2.21 7.56
C LEU A 51 1.77 -2.45 8.65
N LEU A 52 0.62 -3.00 8.27
CA LEU A 52 -0.43 -3.31 9.25
C LEU A 52 0.01 -4.37 10.26
N CYS A 53 0.91 -5.26 9.87
CA CYS A 53 1.43 -6.33 10.73
C CYS A 53 2.73 -5.95 11.44
N ASP A 54 3.06 -4.67 11.48
CA ASP A 54 4.26 -4.14 12.16
C ASP A 54 5.56 -4.75 11.64
N GLN A 55 5.66 -4.87 10.31
CA GLN A 55 6.86 -5.35 9.61
C GLN A 55 7.40 -4.25 8.68
N PRO A 56 7.89 -3.13 9.23
CA PRO A 56 8.25 -1.97 8.40
C PRO A 56 9.44 -2.19 7.48
N GLU A 57 10.41 -3.00 7.85
CA GLU A 57 11.57 -3.27 7.00
C GLU A 57 11.16 -4.09 5.78
N GLU A 58 10.33 -5.11 5.97
CA GLU A 58 9.79 -5.89 4.87
C GLU A 58 8.90 -5.03 3.98
N ALA A 59 8.08 -4.18 4.59
CA ALA A 59 7.22 -3.24 3.86
C ALA A 59 8.05 -2.27 3.01
N LEU A 60 9.16 -1.79 3.55
CA LEU A 60 10.06 -0.90 2.81
C LEU A 60 10.56 -1.58 1.53
N ARG A 61 10.97 -2.83 1.63
CA ARG A 61 11.45 -3.61 0.48
C ARG A 61 10.35 -3.81 -0.55
N SER A 62 9.17 -4.25 -0.10
CA SER A 62 8.03 -4.48 -0.97
C SER A 62 7.57 -3.21 -1.67
N ALA A 63 7.49 -2.11 -0.93
CA ALA A 63 7.07 -0.82 -1.49
C ALA A 63 8.06 -0.29 -2.51
N ARG A 64 9.36 -0.49 -2.30
CA ARG A 64 10.37 -0.11 -3.29
C ARG A 64 10.22 -0.87 -4.58
N PHE A 65 9.94 -2.18 -4.51
CA PHE A 65 9.64 -2.97 -5.70
C PHE A 65 8.41 -2.45 -6.42
N ALA A 66 7.33 -2.16 -5.67
CA ALA A 66 6.09 -1.64 -6.26
C ALA A 66 6.34 -0.33 -7.01
N VAL A 67 7.04 0.61 -6.38
CA VAL A 67 7.33 1.92 -6.99
C VAL A 67 8.25 1.77 -8.20
N ARG A 68 9.22 0.86 -8.16
CA ARG A 68 10.09 0.61 -9.30
C ARG A 68 9.31 0.08 -10.50
N LEU A 69 8.33 -0.78 -10.24
CA LEU A 69 7.50 -1.37 -11.30
C LEU A 69 6.44 -0.39 -11.81
N ASN A 70 5.89 0.45 -10.94
CA ASN A 70 4.90 1.47 -11.33
C ASN A 70 5.06 2.70 -10.45
N GLY A 71 5.92 3.62 -10.89
CA GLY A 71 6.25 4.82 -10.13
C GLY A 71 5.14 5.86 -10.05
N GLN A 72 4.07 5.71 -10.84
CA GLN A 72 2.95 6.66 -10.83
C GLN A 72 1.77 6.17 -9.98
N ASP A 73 1.86 4.97 -9.40
CA ASP A 73 0.81 4.47 -8.52
C ASP A 73 0.87 5.22 -7.19
N PRO A 74 -0.15 6.04 -6.87
CA PRO A 74 -0.11 6.83 -5.64
C PRO A 74 -0.17 5.96 -4.37
N GLN A 75 -0.87 4.83 -4.40
CA GLN A 75 -0.90 3.96 -3.23
C GLN A 75 0.48 3.36 -2.94
N ALA A 76 1.22 2.97 -3.99
CA ALA A 76 2.58 2.47 -3.83
C ALA A 76 3.49 3.53 -3.20
N ARG A 77 3.34 4.78 -3.62
CA ARG A 77 4.11 5.90 -3.05
C ARG A 77 3.72 6.17 -1.60
N ILE A 78 2.44 6.08 -1.27
CA ILE A 78 1.97 6.22 0.12
C ILE A 78 2.59 5.12 0.97
N ASN A 79 2.53 3.87 0.51
CA ASN A 79 3.08 2.75 1.27
C ASN A 79 4.59 2.91 1.49
N LEU A 80 5.31 3.38 0.47
CA LEU A 80 6.73 3.64 0.62
C LEU A 80 6.99 4.77 1.61
N SER A 81 6.20 5.85 1.55
CA SER A 81 6.29 6.95 2.52
C SER A 81 6.12 6.46 3.96
N LEU A 82 5.10 5.62 4.17
CA LEU A 82 4.84 5.05 5.50
C LEU A 82 6.00 4.17 5.97
N ALA A 83 6.52 3.32 5.09
CA ALA A 83 7.65 2.46 5.44
C ALA A 83 8.91 3.27 5.75
N LEU A 84 9.15 4.35 5.00
CA LEU A 84 10.27 5.25 5.28
C LEU A 84 10.11 5.93 6.65
N LEU A 85 8.90 6.39 6.96
CA LEU A 85 8.63 7.00 8.28
C LEU A 85 8.83 5.99 9.41
N GLU A 86 8.31 4.78 9.25
CA GLU A 86 8.40 3.75 10.28
C GLU A 86 9.83 3.26 10.50
N THR A 87 10.68 3.32 9.48
CA THR A 87 12.09 2.94 9.58
C THR A 87 13.01 4.13 9.85
N GLN A 88 12.41 5.32 10.05
CA GLN A 88 13.17 6.57 10.28
C GLN A 88 14.17 6.86 9.16
N SER A 89 13.76 6.57 7.93
CA SER A 89 14.57 6.77 6.73
C SER A 89 14.22 8.09 6.06
N LYS A 90 15.09 8.57 5.19
CA LYS A 90 14.90 9.83 4.46
C LYS A 90 14.18 9.61 3.14
N GLY A 91 13.67 10.71 2.55
CA GLY A 91 13.13 10.68 1.19
C GLY A 91 11.62 10.71 1.10
N VAL A 92 10.92 10.91 2.20
CA VAL A 92 9.44 10.89 2.23
C VAL A 92 8.85 11.99 1.35
N ARG A 93 9.43 13.19 1.36
CA ARG A 93 8.86 14.35 0.67
C ARG A 93 8.66 14.10 -0.82
N ASP A 94 9.64 13.50 -1.49
CA ASP A 94 9.56 13.26 -2.93
C ASP A 94 8.38 12.37 -3.29
N HIS A 95 8.13 11.35 -2.47
CA HIS A 95 7.02 10.44 -2.71
C HIS A 95 5.67 11.11 -2.47
N ILE A 96 5.56 11.91 -1.41
CA ILE A 96 4.36 12.69 -1.15
C ILE A 96 4.07 13.66 -2.29
N GLN A 97 5.10 14.31 -2.84
CA GLN A 97 4.92 15.21 -3.98
C GLN A 97 4.37 14.49 -5.21
N VAL A 98 4.83 13.25 -5.48
CA VAL A 98 4.28 12.48 -6.59
C VAL A 98 2.80 12.19 -6.37
N VAL A 99 2.41 11.81 -5.14
CA VAL A 99 1.00 11.58 -4.83
C VAL A 99 0.17 12.84 -5.06
N GLN A 100 0.66 13.99 -4.58
CA GLN A 100 -0.03 15.26 -4.77
C GLN A 100 -0.19 15.60 -6.25
N GLN A 101 0.82 15.34 -7.07
CA GLN A 101 0.74 15.55 -8.52
C GLN A 101 -0.31 14.65 -9.16
N VAL A 102 -0.36 13.38 -8.77
CA VAL A 102 -1.37 12.45 -9.29
C VAL A 102 -2.77 12.91 -8.91
N MET A 103 -2.95 13.35 -7.65
CA MET A 103 -4.24 13.85 -7.17
C MET A 103 -4.69 15.10 -7.93
N THR A 104 -3.75 15.96 -8.31
CA THR A 104 -4.06 17.16 -9.08
C THR A 104 -4.51 16.81 -10.51
N LEU A 105 -3.82 15.83 -11.14
CA LEU A 105 -4.12 15.41 -12.50
C LEU A 105 -5.34 14.51 -12.60
N ALA A 106 -5.62 13.75 -11.54
CA ALA A 106 -6.74 12.81 -11.49
C ALA A 106 -7.45 12.95 -10.13
N PRO A 107 -8.28 13.99 -9.97
CA PRO A 107 -8.91 14.27 -8.66
C PRO A 107 -9.76 13.13 -8.11
N GLU A 108 -10.30 12.27 -8.96
CA GLU A 108 -11.10 11.10 -8.55
C GLU A 108 -10.30 10.11 -7.70
N VAL A 109 -8.98 10.12 -7.84
CA VAL A 109 -8.10 9.24 -7.07
C VAL A 109 -8.16 9.59 -5.58
N SER A 110 -8.43 10.85 -5.24
CA SER A 110 -8.45 11.30 -3.84
C SER A 110 -9.44 10.52 -2.99
N GLY A 111 -10.61 10.18 -3.53
CA GLY A 111 -11.61 9.40 -2.80
C GLY A 111 -11.12 7.98 -2.49
N GLU A 112 -10.46 7.35 -3.44
CA GLU A 112 -9.91 6.01 -3.25
C GLU A 112 -8.78 6.01 -2.22
N LEU A 113 -7.91 7.02 -2.29
CA LEU A 113 -6.80 7.15 -1.34
C LEU A 113 -7.31 7.42 0.07
N LYS A 114 -8.33 8.30 0.19
CA LYS A 114 -8.93 8.57 1.48
C LYS A 114 -9.55 7.32 2.09
N ALA A 115 -10.27 6.54 1.28
CA ALA A 115 -10.89 5.29 1.76
C ALA A 115 -9.82 4.30 2.25
N SER A 116 -8.73 4.18 1.52
CA SER A 116 -7.63 3.29 1.91
C SER A 116 -6.99 3.74 3.23
N ILE A 117 -6.74 5.04 3.37
CA ILE A 117 -6.15 5.61 4.58
C ILE A 117 -7.09 5.41 5.77
N ASP A 118 -8.37 5.69 5.59
CA ASP A 118 -9.36 5.55 6.66
C ASP A 118 -9.49 4.08 7.10
N ASP A 119 -9.43 3.14 6.15
CA ASP A 119 -9.39 1.71 6.48
C ASP A 119 -8.16 1.37 7.32
N GLY A 120 -7.01 1.91 6.97
CA GLY A 120 -5.78 1.69 7.72
C GLY A 120 -5.86 2.23 9.14
N LEU A 121 -6.45 3.40 9.32
CA LEU A 121 -6.63 4.00 10.64
C LEU A 121 -7.65 3.23 11.48
N GLU A 122 -8.65 2.64 10.85
CA GLU A 122 -9.61 1.78 11.54
C GLU A 122 -8.95 0.49 12.02
N ARG A 123 -8.11 -0.14 11.17
CA ARG A 123 -7.42 -1.37 11.51
C ARG A 123 -6.30 -1.16 12.52
N LYS A 124 -5.68 0.01 12.49
CA LYS A 124 -4.55 0.35 13.37
C LYS A 124 -4.76 1.74 13.96
N PRO A 125 -5.64 1.86 14.97
CA PRO A 125 -5.94 3.16 15.56
C PRO A 125 -4.69 3.81 16.15
N GLY A 126 -4.57 5.13 15.96
CA GLY A 126 -3.43 5.88 16.47
C GLY A 126 -2.15 5.71 15.67
N TRP A 127 -2.25 5.25 14.43
CA TRP A 127 -1.10 5.07 13.55
C TRP A 127 -0.58 6.44 13.11
N LYS A 128 0.43 6.94 13.82
CA LYS A 128 0.90 8.32 13.66
C LYS A 128 1.46 8.62 12.28
N ALA A 129 2.21 7.68 11.70
CA ALA A 129 2.75 7.88 10.35
C ALA A 129 1.64 8.07 9.33
N LEU A 130 0.58 7.26 9.42
CA LEU A 130 -0.55 7.37 8.51
C LEU A 130 -1.33 8.66 8.73
N GLU A 131 -1.49 9.09 9.98
CA GLU A 131 -2.12 10.39 10.29
C GLU A 131 -1.34 11.54 9.67
N LYS A 132 -0.01 11.49 9.71
CA LYS A 132 0.83 12.51 9.08
C LYS A 132 0.65 12.53 7.57
N VAL A 133 0.68 11.37 6.94
CA VAL A 133 0.50 11.27 5.48
C VAL A 133 -0.87 11.81 5.09
N LYS A 134 -1.91 11.44 5.83
CA LYS A 134 -3.27 11.94 5.58
C LYS A 134 -3.31 13.47 5.64
N ALA A 135 -2.68 14.07 6.65
CA ALA A 135 -2.64 15.52 6.80
C ALA A 135 -1.87 16.19 5.65
N TRP A 136 -0.71 15.64 5.27
CA TRP A 136 0.08 16.20 4.17
C TRP A 136 -0.66 16.15 2.84
N LEU A 137 -1.49 15.13 2.63
CA LEU A 137 -2.29 14.98 1.41
C LEU A 137 -3.64 15.70 1.50
N GLU A 138 -3.97 16.26 2.65
CA GLU A 138 -5.23 16.96 2.89
C GLU A 138 -6.45 16.08 2.62
N LEU A 139 -6.37 14.85 3.05
CA LEU A 139 -7.45 13.86 2.88
C LEU A 139 -8.30 13.60 4.14
#